data_2b200f927aec75005498a0d0bec7af7b
#
_entry.id   2b200f927aec75005498a0d0bec7af7b
#
_cell.length_a   1.000
_cell.length_b   1.000
_cell.length_c   1.000
_cell.angle_alpha   90.00
_cell.angle_beta   90.00
_cell.angle_gamma   90.00
#
_symmetry.space_group_name_H-M   'P 1'
#
loop_
_entity.id
_entity.type
_entity.pdbx_description
1 polymer ?
#
loop_
_entity_poly.entity_id
_entity_poly.type
_entity_poly.pdbx_seq_one_letter_code
_entity_poly.pdbx_strand_id
1 'polypeptide(L)' 'MASQTRQTTLQKRYRKSGYRYGGGRVVPELRLSGVWLEEMGFTGGQKLDIRVSKDRLIITRGNG' A
#
# COMPACT_ATOMS: atom_id res chain seq x y z
N MET A 1 -9.41 9.63 20.72
CA MET A 1 -9.23 8.79 19.53
C MET A 1 -8.02 7.92 19.65
N ALA A 2 -8.21 6.67 19.42
CA ALA A 2 -7.10 5.74 19.53
C ALA A 2 -6.31 5.70 18.22
N SER A 3 -5.04 6.01 18.31
CA SER A 3 -4.15 5.75 17.18
C SER A 3 -3.43 4.44 17.46
N GLN A 4 -3.22 3.68 16.41
CA GLN A 4 -2.56 2.40 16.51
C GLN A 4 -1.32 2.39 15.64
N THR A 5 -0.28 1.78 16.15
CA THR A 5 0.90 1.53 15.36
C THR A 5 0.96 0.05 15.04
N ARG A 6 1.08 -0.27 13.76
CA ARG A 6 1.23 -1.64 13.31
C ARG A 6 2.49 -1.77 12.52
N GLN A 7 3.12 -2.91 12.66
CA GLN A 7 4.33 -3.19 11.91
C GLN A 7 4.03 -4.25 10.86
N THR A 8 4.60 -4.04 9.69
CA THR A 8 4.53 -5.03 8.64
C THR A 8 5.85 -4.98 7.88
N THR A 9 6.08 -6.00 7.09
CA THR A 9 7.30 -6.10 6.32
C THR A 9 6.97 -5.98 4.85
N LEU A 10 7.72 -5.14 4.15
CA LEU A 10 7.56 -5.05 2.71
C LEU A 10 7.96 -6.37 2.08
N GLN A 11 7.15 -6.84 1.18
CA GLN A 11 7.43 -8.06 0.46
C GLN A 11 8.13 -7.75 -0.85
N LYS A 12 8.83 -8.73 -1.35
CA LYS A 12 9.46 -8.63 -2.65
C LYS A 12 8.51 -9.18 -3.69
N ARG A 13 8.32 -8.42 -4.75
CA ARG A 13 7.49 -8.86 -5.85
C ARG A 13 8.23 -8.71 -7.16
N TYR A 14 8.26 -9.78 -7.93
CA TYR A 14 8.85 -9.72 -9.26
C TYR A 14 7.85 -9.08 -10.21
N ARG A 15 8.31 -8.06 -10.91
CA ARG A 15 7.52 -7.43 -11.95
C ARG A 15 8.17 -7.67 -13.28
N LYS A 16 7.41 -8.26 -14.19
CA LYS A 16 7.89 -8.46 -15.53
C LYS A 16 7.90 -7.13 -16.25
N SER A 17 9.02 -6.84 -16.89
CA SER A 17 9.16 -5.64 -17.67
C SER A 17 8.31 -5.74 -18.94
N GLY A 18 7.68 -4.65 -19.33
CA GLY A 18 7.01 -4.57 -20.60
C GLY A 18 7.91 -4.22 -21.75
N TYR A 19 9.21 -4.16 -21.52
CA TYR A 19 10.15 -3.80 -22.55
C TYR A 19 10.47 -4.99 -23.43
N ARG A 20 10.83 -4.67 -24.66
CA ARG A 20 11.12 -5.60 -25.72
C ARG A 20 12.23 -6.61 -25.38
N TYR A 21 13.16 -6.20 -24.57
CA TYR A 21 14.32 -7.02 -24.23
C TYR A 21 14.09 -7.90 -23.02
N GLY A 22 12.86 -7.97 -22.57
CA GLY A 22 12.54 -8.74 -21.38
C GLY A 22 13.15 -8.14 -20.16
N GLY A 23 13.41 -8.97 -19.21
CA GLY A 23 13.93 -8.51 -17.95
C GLY A 23 12.80 -8.02 -17.07
N GLY A 24 12.88 -8.36 -15.85
CA GLY A 24 11.99 -7.88 -14.84
C GLY A 24 12.83 -7.35 -13.71
N ARG A 25 12.17 -6.88 -12.71
CA ARG A 25 12.86 -6.43 -11.51
C ARG A 25 12.03 -6.79 -10.30
N VAL A 26 12.72 -6.94 -9.21
CA VAL A 26 12.05 -7.12 -7.92
C VAL A 26 11.72 -5.75 -7.38
N VAL A 27 10.46 -5.54 -7.04
CA VAL A 27 10.01 -4.28 -6.45
C VAL A 27 9.41 -4.58 -5.08
N PRO A 28 9.48 -3.62 -4.17
CA PRO A 28 8.82 -3.80 -2.88
C PRO A 28 7.30 -3.72 -3.04
N GLU A 29 6.62 -4.50 -2.23
CA GLU A 29 5.16 -4.52 -2.23
C GLU A 29 4.67 -4.35 -0.81
N LEU A 30 3.72 -3.45 -0.63
CA LEU A 30 3.06 -3.26 0.64
C LEU A 30 1.68 -3.89 0.58
N ARG A 31 1.40 -4.79 1.51
CA ARG A 31 0.08 -5.40 1.64
C ARG A 31 -0.49 -5.07 3.00
N LEU A 32 -1.71 -4.58 2.99
CA LEU A 32 -2.44 -4.27 4.20
C LEU A 32 -3.80 -4.94 4.11
N SER A 33 -4.13 -5.70 5.13
CA SER A 33 -5.43 -6.35 5.18
C SER A 33 -5.80 -6.63 6.63
N GLY A 34 -7.08 -6.73 6.86
CA GLY A 34 -7.56 -7.08 8.20
C GLY A 34 -8.76 -6.26 8.61
N VAL A 35 -9.43 -6.75 9.62
CA VAL A 35 -10.61 -6.09 10.18
C VAL A 35 -10.27 -4.71 10.74
N TRP A 36 -9.02 -4.55 11.18
CA TRP A 36 -8.58 -3.26 11.73
C TRP A 36 -8.72 -2.11 10.73
N LEU A 37 -8.68 -2.41 9.43
CA LEU A 37 -8.89 -1.38 8.42
C LEU A 37 -10.32 -0.87 8.47
N GLU A 38 -11.30 -1.77 8.60
CA GLU A 38 -12.68 -1.36 8.74
C GLU A 38 -12.91 -0.54 10.00
N GLU A 39 -12.28 -0.96 11.09
CA GLU A 39 -12.41 -0.25 12.36
C GLU A 39 -11.90 1.18 12.27
N MET A 40 -10.94 1.43 11.40
CA MET A 40 -10.39 2.77 11.18
C MET A 40 -11.11 3.53 10.08
N GLY A 41 -12.16 2.97 9.51
CA GLY A 41 -12.96 3.66 8.52
C GLY A 41 -12.60 3.34 7.07
N PHE A 42 -11.73 2.36 6.85
CA PHE A 42 -11.36 1.96 5.50
C PHE A 42 -12.14 0.71 5.11
N THR A 43 -12.96 0.83 4.11
CA THR A 43 -13.81 -0.28 3.66
C THR A 43 -13.46 -0.68 2.24
N GLY A 44 -13.86 -1.89 1.86
CA GLY A 44 -13.59 -2.38 0.52
C GLY A 44 -14.24 -1.53 -0.56
N GLY A 45 -13.56 -1.40 -1.68
CA GLY A 45 -14.05 -0.61 -2.81
C GLY A 45 -13.83 0.88 -2.69
N GLN A 46 -13.34 1.34 -1.56
CA GLN A 46 -13.13 2.73 -1.30
C GLN A 46 -11.86 3.24 -1.99
N LYS A 47 -11.91 4.45 -2.50
CA LYS A 47 -10.71 5.06 -3.05
C LYS A 47 -9.84 5.61 -1.95
N LEU A 48 -8.55 5.50 -2.15
CA LEU A 48 -7.57 5.97 -1.18
C LEU A 48 -6.65 6.97 -1.84
N ASP A 49 -6.26 7.97 -1.06
CA ASP A 49 -5.20 8.90 -1.43
C ASP A 49 -3.92 8.48 -0.72
N ILE A 50 -2.85 8.37 -1.45
CA ILE A 50 -1.56 8.00 -0.90
C ILE A 50 -0.59 9.12 -1.15
N ARG A 51 -0.11 9.72 -0.08
CA ARG A 51 0.94 10.75 -0.17
C ARG A 51 2.27 10.09 0.06
N VAL A 52 3.18 10.32 -0.84
CA VAL A 52 4.48 9.69 -0.83
C VAL A 52 5.56 10.74 -0.63
N SER A 53 6.38 10.54 0.35
CA SER A 53 7.58 11.33 0.53
C SER A 53 8.67 10.39 0.99
N LYS A 54 9.90 10.89 1.08
CA LYS A 54 11.00 10.03 1.49
C LYS A 54 10.73 9.49 2.89
N ASP A 55 10.81 8.18 3.02
CA ASP A 55 10.65 7.45 4.27
C ASP A 55 9.26 7.58 4.90
N ARG A 56 8.27 8.05 4.13
CA ARG A 56 6.93 8.23 4.70
C ARG A 56 5.84 7.98 3.65
N LEU A 57 4.84 7.25 4.06
CA LEU A 57 3.61 7.08 3.29
C LEU A 57 2.44 7.49 4.17
N ILE A 58 1.56 8.33 3.64
CA ILE A 58 0.35 8.73 4.34
C ILE A 58 -0.84 8.30 3.49
N ILE A 59 -1.65 7.42 4.04
CA ILE A 59 -2.82 6.89 3.35
C ILE A 59 -4.07 7.44 4.01
N THR A 60 -4.90 8.09 3.23
CA THR A 60 -6.17 8.64 3.71
C THR A 60 -7.28 8.21 2.78
N ARG A 61 -8.52 8.33 3.26
CA ARG A 61 -9.67 8.07 2.42
C ARG A 61 -9.79 9.15 1.37
N GLY A 62 -9.96 8.73 0.12
CA GLY A 62 -10.13 9.67 -0.96
C GLY A 62 -11.53 10.25 -1.00
N ASN A 63 -11.64 11.41 -1.60
CA ASN A 63 -12.92 12.06 -1.85
C ASN A 63 -13.43 11.62 -3.20
N GLY A 64 -14.21 10.58 -3.22
CA GLY A 64 -14.63 10.19 -4.54
C GLY A 64 -15.87 9.39 -4.60
#